data_82075b0ddd96f7a38e78f392c242851f
#
_entry.id   82075b0ddd96f7a38e78f392c242851f
#
_cell.length_a   1.000
_cell.length_b   1.000
_cell.length_c   1.000
_cell.angle_alpha   90.00
_cell.angle_beta   90.00
_cell.angle_gamma   90.00
#
_symmetry.space_group_name_H-M   'P 1'
#
loop_
_entity.id
_entity.type
_entity.pdbx_description
1 polymer ?
#
loop_
_entity_poly.entity_id
_entity_poly.type
_entity_poly.pdbx_seq_one_letter_code
_entity_poly.pdbx_strand_id
1 'polypeptide(L)'
;MAGRSETYEFIAPCHFGLEACTKKEIMRLGYEISEVSDGKVSFKGDAQAICRSNIFMRTTERILLKVCEFKAYTWDELFELVYAVSWEDVIPWNGRIWVAKAASVKSKLFSPRDFQTIIQKAIVKRLQKAYKREGERLPMDGADYALRVSAYKDVITIGIDTSGESLHKRGYRKLTAKAPITETLAAALLMLTPWRNDRILVDPFCGSGTFCIEAAMMAANIAPGMERNFAATRWSNIMDKTLWYATYDEARGLKSDGLKQYGEHTDIQGYDIDPEVLYAARENAERAGVRDLIHFQSRDVALLSHPKKYGLIVTNPPYGERLEEKEDLPELYKALGDRYAALDDWSMYVITAWEDAEKYLGRKADKNRKIYNGMMKTYFYSYLGAKPPALNKEHLKI
;
A
#
# COMPACT_ATOMS: atom_id res chain seq x y z
N MET A 1 26.93 15.93 -20.37
CA MET A 1 26.15 17.08 -19.91
C MET A 1 25.57 16.74 -18.57
N ALA A 2 26.01 17.37 -17.49
CA ALA A 2 25.41 17.16 -16.17
C ALA A 2 23.99 17.74 -16.22
N GLY A 3 22.98 16.85 -16.25
CA GLY A 3 21.60 17.24 -16.27
C GLY A 3 21.25 18.06 -15.04
N ARG A 4 20.52 19.14 -15.20
CA ARG A 4 19.79 19.79 -14.12
C ARG A 4 19.03 18.68 -13.39
N SER A 5 19.21 18.56 -12.09
CA SER A 5 18.39 17.67 -11.26
C SER A 5 16.98 18.25 -11.27
N GLU A 6 16.17 17.82 -12.24
CA GLU A 6 14.77 18.21 -12.28
C GLU A 6 14.09 17.62 -11.06
N THR A 7 13.47 18.49 -10.27
CA THR A 7 12.68 18.09 -9.12
C THR A 7 11.22 17.94 -9.56
N TYR A 8 10.68 16.75 -9.40
CA TYR A 8 9.29 16.42 -9.69
C TYR A 8 8.47 16.42 -8.40
N GLU A 9 7.18 16.61 -8.53
CA GLU A 9 6.22 16.39 -7.46
C GLU A 9 5.47 15.08 -7.71
N PHE A 10 5.35 14.28 -6.64
CA PHE A 10 4.67 12.99 -6.66
C PHE A 10 3.50 12.96 -5.70
N ILE A 11 2.49 12.16 -6.03
CA ILE A 11 1.35 11.89 -5.17
C ILE A 11 1.33 10.39 -4.87
N ALA A 12 1.28 10.04 -3.58
CA ALA A 12 1.13 8.68 -3.07
C ALA A 12 -0.26 8.51 -2.44
N PRO A 13 -1.28 8.06 -3.18
CA PRO A 13 -2.58 7.72 -2.61
C PRO A 13 -2.45 6.57 -1.61
N CYS A 14 -3.12 6.69 -0.48
CA CYS A 14 -3.11 5.69 0.58
C CYS A 14 -4.52 5.51 1.17
N HIS A 15 -4.69 4.56 2.08
CA HIS A 15 -5.94 4.42 2.82
C HIS A 15 -6.19 5.63 3.71
N PHE A 16 -7.41 6.15 3.67
CA PHE A 16 -7.84 7.27 4.51
C PHE A 16 -7.60 6.98 6.00
N GLY A 17 -6.97 7.92 6.69
CA GLY A 17 -6.59 7.80 8.10
C GLY A 17 -5.25 7.09 8.33
N LEU A 18 -4.56 6.65 7.27
CA LEU A 18 -3.24 6.00 7.33
C LEU A 18 -2.12 6.82 6.67
N GLU A 19 -2.38 8.09 6.38
CA GLU A 19 -1.44 9.02 5.73
C GLU A 19 -0.13 9.15 6.52
N ALA A 20 -0.18 9.04 7.84
CA ALA A 20 1.00 9.08 8.69
C ALA A 20 1.99 7.91 8.43
N CYS A 21 1.48 6.72 8.04
CA CYS A 21 2.32 5.58 7.66
C CYS A 21 3.03 5.87 6.35
N THR A 22 2.29 6.31 5.34
CA THR A 22 2.82 6.67 4.01
C THR A 22 3.84 7.82 4.11
N LYS A 23 3.52 8.88 4.87
CA LYS A 23 4.46 9.96 5.17
C LYS A 23 5.78 9.45 5.77
N LYS A 24 5.70 8.54 6.75
CA LYS A 24 6.88 7.97 7.39
C LYS A 24 7.75 7.17 6.41
N GLU A 25 7.15 6.43 5.47
CA GLU A 25 7.90 5.72 4.43
C GLU A 25 8.61 6.68 3.48
N ILE A 26 7.92 7.72 2.99
CA ILE A 26 8.50 8.74 2.11
C ILE A 26 9.71 9.42 2.78
N MET A 27 9.56 9.81 4.05
CA MET A 27 10.66 10.41 4.83
C MET A 27 11.84 9.45 5.03
N ARG A 28 11.59 8.14 5.23
CA ARG A 28 12.63 7.11 5.32
C ARG A 28 13.40 6.92 4.00
N LEU A 29 12.74 7.13 2.87
CA LEU A 29 13.37 7.13 1.56
C LEU A 29 14.20 8.39 1.29
N GLY A 30 14.15 9.39 2.20
CA GLY A 30 14.91 10.64 2.11
C GLY A 30 14.21 11.76 1.33
N TYR A 31 12.91 11.62 1.03
CA TYR A 31 12.16 12.61 0.26
C TYR A 31 11.41 13.61 1.14
N GLU A 32 11.30 14.85 0.63
CA GLU A 32 10.61 15.96 1.28
C GLU A 32 9.10 15.88 1.03
N ILE A 33 8.30 15.96 2.10
CA ILE A 33 6.85 16.03 2.01
C ILE A 33 6.43 17.44 1.57
N SER A 34 5.64 17.53 0.51
CA SER A 34 5.05 18.81 0.08
C SER A 34 3.65 19.03 0.65
N GLU A 35 2.83 17.97 0.76
CA GLU A 35 1.47 18.06 1.27
C GLU A 35 1.01 16.74 1.90
N VAL A 36 0.20 16.83 2.96
CA VAL A 36 -0.56 15.70 3.51
C VAL A 36 -2.03 16.08 3.49
N SER A 37 -2.83 15.31 2.79
CA SER A 37 -4.28 15.50 2.72
C SER A 37 -5.00 14.15 2.76
N ASP A 38 -6.31 14.19 2.94
CA ASP A 38 -7.14 12.99 3.10
C ASP A 38 -6.88 11.95 1.99
N GLY A 39 -6.37 10.79 2.37
CA GLY A 39 -6.11 9.66 1.49
C GLY A 39 -4.92 9.82 0.53
N LYS A 40 -4.06 10.82 0.71
CA LYS A 40 -2.86 11.00 -0.11
C LYS A 40 -1.76 11.78 0.61
N VAL A 41 -0.51 11.50 0.21
CA VAL A 41 0.67 12.26 0.62
C VAL A 41 1.44 12.68 -0.63
N SER A 42 1.75 13.96 -0.76
CA SER A 42 2.56 14.50 -1.86
C SER A 42 3.99 14.77 -1.39
N PHE A 43 4.96 14.53 -2.27
CA PHE A 43 6.37 14.69 -1.96
C PHE A 43 7.18 15.10 -3.19
N LYS A 44 8.37 15.63 -2.95
CA LYS A 44 9.31 16.05 -4.00
C LYS A 44 10.45 15.05 -4.13
N GLY A 45 10.93 14.84 -5.35
CA GLY A 45 12.06 13.99 -5.66
C GLY A 45 12.51 14.12 -7.10
N ASP A 46 13.59 13.48 -7.43
CA ASP A 46 14.12 13.37 -8.81
C ASP A 46 13.53 12.16 -9.57
N ALA A 47 14.07 11.86 -10.75
CA ALA A 47 13.65 10.68 -11.51
C ALA A 47 13.86 9.36 -10.73
N GLN A 48 14.88 9.27 -9.87
CA GLN A 48 15.12 8.09 -9.04
C GLN A 48 14.00 7.87 -8.03
N ALA A 49 13.30 8.94 -7.60
CA ALA A 49 12.15 8.81 -6.71
C ALA A 49 11.01 7.96 -7.30
N ILE A 50 10.87 7.93 -8.63
CA ILE A 50 9.92 7.06 -9.32
C ILE A 50 10.26 5.59 -9.03
N CYS A 51 11.52 5.20 -9.20
CA CYS A 51 11.97 3.83 -8.97
C CYS A 51 11.84 3.44 -7.50
N ARG A 52 12.40 4.26 -6.62
CA ARG A 52 12.47 3.96 -5.19
C ARG A 52 11.10 3.91 -4.53
N SER A 53 10.22 4.85 -4.84
CA SER A 53 8.88 4.85 -4.25
C SER A 53 8.03 3.67 -4.72
N ASN A 54 8.12 3.28 -5.99
CA ASN A 54 7.41 2.10 -6.50
C ASN A 54 7.94 0.78 -5.93
N ILE A 55 9.25 0.66 -5.73
CA ILE A 55 9.88 -0.58 -5.24
C ILE A 55 9.75 -0.71 -3.72
N PHE A 56 9.95 0.37 -2.95
CA PHE A 56 10.09 0.27 -1.50
C PHE A 56 8.83 0.62 -0.70
N MET A 57 7.89 1.41 -1.23
CA MET A 57 6.73 1.82 -0.44
C MET A 57 5.70 0.69 -0.30
N ARG A 58 5.27 0.47 0.95
CA ARG A 58 4.36 -0.61 1.36
C ARG A 58 2.92 -0.18 1.47
N THR A 59 2.68 1.09 1.84
CA THR A 59 1.38 1.58 2.30
C THR A 59 0.61 2.40 1.26
N THR A 60 1.23 2.67 0.10
CA THR A 60 0.58 3.40 -0.99
C THR A 60 0.03 2.45 -2.05
N GLU A 61 -1.08 2.85 -2.67
CA GLU A 61 -1.70 2.09 -3.75
C GLU A 61 -1.04 2.34 -5.11
N ARG A 62 -0.43 3.50 -5.29
CA ARG A 62 0.22 3.95 -6.53
C ARG A 62 1.17 5.08 -6.26
N ILE A 63 2.03 5.35 -7.23
CA ILE A 63 2.82 6.58 -7.29
C ILE A 63 2.42 7.33 -8.57
N LEU A 64 1.94 8.54 -8.40
CA LEU A 64 1.57 9.41 -9.51
C LEU A 64 2.60 10.52 -9.66
N LEU A 65 3.11 10.72 -10.87
CA LEU A 65 3.86 11.92 -11.20
C LEU A 65 2.84 13.06 -11.39
N LYS A 66 2.84 14.05 -10.50
CA LYS A 66 1.96 15.22 -10.60
C LYS A 66 2.47 16.12 -11.72
N VAL A 67 1.66 16.28 -12.76
CA VAL A 67 2.05 17.10 -13.94
C VAL A 67 1.53 18.52 -13.78
N CYS A 68 0.28 18.70 -13.36
CA CYS A 68 -0.31 20.01 -13.19
C CYS A 68 -1.43 20.04 -12.14
N GLU A 69 -1.66 21.23 -11.62
CA GLU A 69 -2.78 21.53 -10.73
C GLU A 69 -3.24 22.97 -10.96
N PHE A 70 -4.54 23.15 -11.16
CA PHE A 70 -5.15 24.45 -11.43
C PHE A 70 -6.63 24.45 -11.08
N LYS A 71 -7.26 25.63 -11.03
CA LYS A 71 -8.73 25.78 -10.90
C LYS A 71 -9.34 25.90 -12.29
N ALA A 72 -10.45 25.20 -12.53
CA ALA A 72 -11.27 25.36 -13.72
C ALA A 72 -12.74 25.18 -13.38
N TYR A 73 -13.58 26.03 -13.96
CA TYR A 73 -15.01 26.09 -13.71
C TYR A 73 -15.85 25.73 -14.93
N THR A 74 -15.22 25.74 -16.13
CA THR A 74 -15.84 25.39 -17.40
C THR A 74 -14.96 24.38 -18.15
N TRP A 75 -15.57 23.65 -19.10
CA TRP A 75 -14.87 22.68 -19.91
C TRP A 75 -13.86 23.34 -20.87
N ASP A 76 -14.14 24.56 -21.33
CA ASP A 76 -13.22 25.34 -22.16
C ASP A 76 -12.00 25.78 -21.37
N GLU A 77 -12.18 26.30 -20.14
CA GLU A 77 -11.06 26.59 -19.23
C GLU A 77 -10.21 25.35 -18.98
N LEU A 78 -10.82 24.19 -18.72
CA LEU A 78 -10.12 22.94 -18.54
C LEU A 78 -9.27 22.61 -19.77
N PHE A 79 -9.85 22.72 -20.97
CA PHE A 79 -9.14 22.43 -22.21
C PHE A 79 -7.92 23.32 -22.37
N GLU A 80 -8.07 24.64 -22.25
CA GLU A 80 -6.99 25.61 -22.45
C GLU A 80 -5.87 25.45 -21.40
N LEU A 81 -6.22 25.24 -20.12
CA LEU A 81 -5.24 25.03 -19.08
C LEU A 81 -4.45 23.72 -19.26
N VAL A 82 -5.12 22.64 -19.67
CA VAL A 82 -4.43 21.37 -19.99
C VAL A 82 -3.57 21.50 -21.25
N TYR A 83 -4.05 22.19 -22.27
CA TYR A 83 -3.29 22.45 -23.51
C TYR A 83 -2.03 23.30 -23.27
N ALA A 84 -2.06 24.21 -22.31
CA ALA A 84 -0.92 25.07 -21.95
C ALA A 84 0.24 24.32 -21.29
N VAL A 85 0.00 23.14 -20.71
CA VAL A 85 1.03 22.32 -20.06
C VAL A 85 2.02 21.75 -21.08
N SER A 86 3.31 21.74 -20.75
CA SER A 86 4.38 21.15 -21.58
C SER A 86 4.42 19.63 -21.48
N TRP A 87 3.42 18.97 -22.04
CA TRP A 87 3.30 17.49 -21.98
C TRP A 87 4.45 16.77 -22.68
N GLU A 88 5.09 17.41 -23.67
CA GLU A 88 6.26 16.93 -24.40
C GLU A 88 7.48 16.69 -23.52
N ASP A 89 7.57 17.33 -22.35
CA ASP A 89 8.67 17.12 -21.41
C ASP A 89 8.57 15.73 -20.74
N VAL A 90 7.36 15.17 -20.68
CA VAL A 90 7.08 13.89 -20.03
C VAL A 90 6.70 12.79 -21.03
N ILE A 91 5.88 13.12 -22.03
CA ILE A 91 5.27 12.15 -22.93
C ILE A 91 5.89 12.27 -24.32
N PRO A 92 6.52 11.20 -24.86
CA PRO A 92 7.05 11.19 -26.23
C PRO A 92 5.93 11.21 -27.26
N TRP A 93 6.27 11.57 -28.52
CA TRP A 93 5.34 11.68 -29.63
C TRP A 93 4.50 10.42 -29.91
N ASN A 94 5.00 9.26 -29.52
CA ASN A 94 4.33 7.96 -29.69
C ASN A 94 3.76 7.39 -28.38
N GLY A 95 3.82 8.13 -27.27
CA GLY A 95 3.28 7.69 -25.99
C GLY A 95 1.79 7.35 -26.07
N ARG A 96 1.39 6.23 -25.46
CA ARG A 96 -0.01 5.82 -25.38
C ARG A 96 -0.70 6.49 -24.18
N ILE A 97 -1.62 7.40 -24.48
CA ILE A 97 -2.23 8.30 -23.48
C ILE A 97 -3.71 7.98 -23.33
N TRP A 98 -4.16 7.84 -22.08
CA TRP A 98 -5.58 7.78 -21.78
C TRP A 98 -5.85 8.23 -20.33
N VAL A 99 -7.06 8.68 -20.05
CA VAL A 99 -7.49 8.97 -18.67
C VAL A 99 -8.06 7.69 -18.05
N ALA A 100 -7.28 7.04 -17.19
CA ALA A 100 -7.64 5.77 -16.56
C ALA A 100 -8.68 5.95 -15.44
N LYS A 101 -8.67 7.11 -14.77
CA LYS A 101 -9.64 7.45 -13.73
C LYS A 101 -9.83 8.95 -13.64
N ALA A 102 -11.06 9.41 -13.58
CA ALA A 102 -11.43 10.76 -13.22
C ALA A 102 -12.41 10.70 -12.04
N ALA A 103 -12.16 11.51 -11.01
CA ALA A 103 -13.01 11.64 -9.85
C ALA A 103 -13.28 13.12 -9.56
N SER A 104 -14.52 13.46 -9.25
CA SER A 104 -14.90 14.82 -8.93
C SER A 104 -15.72 14.86 -7.65
N VAL A 105 -15.33 15.73 -6.72
CA VAL A 105 -15.99 15.94 -5.45
C VAL A 105 -16.14 17.43 -5.18
N LYS A 106 -17.36 17.89 -4.92
CA LYS A 106 -17.66 19.30 -4.63
C LYS A 106 -17.12 20.28 -5.68
N SER A 107 -17.17 19.91 -6.96
CA SER A 107 -16.70 20.72 -8.09
C SER A 107 -17.78 20.92 -9.11
N LYS A 108 -17.70 22.04 -9.87
CA LYS A 108 -18.65 22.34 -10.95
C LYS A 108 -18.54 21.36 -12.11
N LEU A 109 -17.31 20.99 -12.45
CA LEU A 109 -17.05 19.94 -13.44
C LEU A 109 -17.14 18.59 -12.75
N PHE A 110 -18.08 17.73 -13.17
CA PHE A 110 -18.36 16.47 -12.46
C PHE A 110 -18.45 15.22 -13.35
N SER A 111 -18.50 15.37 -14.68
CA SER A 111 -18.63 14.23 -15.61
C SER A 111 -17.27 13.53 -15.84
N PRO A 112 -17.06 12.29 -15.38
CA PRO A 112 -15.83 11.54 -15.66
C PRO A 112 -15.56 11.37 -17.16
N ARG A 113 -16.61 11.18 -17.96
CA ARG A 113 -16.51 11.01 -19.42
C ARG A 113 -16.01 12.28 -20.11
N ASP A 114 -16.50 13.45 -19.68
CA ASP A 114 -16.09 14.72 -20.27
C ASP A 114 -14.65 15.05 -19.88
N PHE A 115 -14.24 14.78 -18.61
CA PHE A 115 -12.83 14.84 -18.21
C PHE A 115 -11.96 14.00 -19.13
N GLN A 116 -12.34 12.73 -19.39
CA GLN A 116 -11.58 11.84 -20.25
C GLN A 116 -11.43 12.41 -21.66
N THR A 117 -12.53 12.83 -22.27
CA THR A 117 -12.57 13.30 -23.64
C THR A 117 -11.80 14.61 -23.82
N ILE A 118 -12.03 15.59 -22.94
CA ILE A 118 -11.46 16.94 -23.06
C ILE A 118 -9.97 16.94 -22.75
N ILE A 119 -9.56 16.29 -21.65
CA ILE A 119 -8.15 16.22 -21.27
C ILE A 119 -7.35 15.49 -22.34
N GLN A 120 -7.82 14.33 -22.80
CA GLN A 120 -7.11 13.57 -23.84
C GLN A 120 -6.98 14.39 -25.13
N LYS A 121 -8.05 15.09 -25.55
CA LYS A 121 -8.03 15.95 -26.73
C LYS A 121 -7.04 17.11 -26.59
N ALA A 122 -6.99 17.76 -25.42
CA ALA A 122 -6.07 18.87 -25.15
C ALA A 122 -4.60 18.41 -25.20
N ILE A 123 -4.29 17.27 -24.55
CA ILE A 123 -2.94 16.71 -24.54
C ILE A 123 -2.50 16.31 -25.96
N VAL A 124 -3.34 15.60 -26.71
CA VAL A 124 -3.03 15.19 -28.09
C VAL A 124 -2.74 16.39 -28.96
N LYS A 125 -3.57 17.45 -28.89
CA LYS A 125 -3.33 18.68 -29.67
C LYS A 125 -2.03 19.38 -29.24
N ARG A 126 -1.70 19.41 -27.96
CA ARG A 126 -0.44 19.96 -27.47
C ARG A 126 0.76 19.19 -28.02
N LEU A 127 0.76 17.88 -27.95
CA LEU A 127 1.82 17.02 -28.45
C LEU A 127 1.97 17.11 -29.98
N GLN A 128 0.86 17.18 -30.73
CA GLN A 128 0.88 17.41 -32.16
C GLN A 128 1.63 18.70 -32.50
N LYS A 129 1.34 19.81 -31.81
CA LYS A 129 2.04 21.07 -31.97
C LYS A 129 3.52 20.98 -31.61
N ALA A 130 3.82 20.45 -30.41
CA ALA A 130 5.18 20.37 -29.89
C ALA A 130 6.11 19.52 -30.78
N TYR A 131 5.57 18.41 -31.31
CA TYR A 131 6.32 17.51 -32.19
C TYR A 131 6.18 17.84 -33.71
N LYS A 132 5.58 19.00 -34.06
CA LYS A 132 5.37 19.45 -35.44
C LYS A 132 4.62 18.41 -36.30
N ARG A 133 3.57 17.79 -35.72
CA ARG A 133 2.71 16.78 -36.36
C ARG A 133 1.25 17.23 -36.40
N GLU A 134 1.04 18.52 -36.64
CA GLU A 134 -0.30 19.10 -36.70
C GLU A 134 -1.11 18.47 -37.84
N GLY A 135 -2.31 18.00 -37.52
CA GLY A 135 -3.17 17.29 -38.48
C GLY A 135 -2.89 15.79 -38.62
N GLU A 136 -1.78 15.27 -38.10
CA GLU A 136 -1.47 13.84 -38.10
C GLU A 136 -2.03 13.14 -36.87
N ARG A 137 -2.44 11.89 -37.01
CA ARG A 137 -2.79 11.03 -35.83
C ARG A 137 -1.50 10.58 -35.16
N LEU A 138 -1.38 10.82 -33.85
CA LEU A 138 -0.27 10.26 -33.06
C LEU A 138 -0.41 8.72 -33.01
N PRO A 139 0.68 7.95 -33.18
CA PRO A 139 0.62 6.49 -33.32
C PRO A 139 0.20 5.78 -32.05
N MET A 140 0.51 6.31 -30.87
CA MET A 140 0.17 5.75 -29.54
C MET A 140 0.58 4.27 -29.38
N ASP A 141 1.71 3.88 -29.95
CA ASP A 141 2.28 2.53 -29.91
C ASP A 141 3.46 2.36 -28.95
N GLY A 142 3.82 3.45 -28.26
CA GLY A 142 4.91 3.50 -27.29
C GLY A 142 4.53 3.04 -25.89
N ALA A 143 5.22 3.61 -24.90
CA ALA A 143 4.96 3.34 -23.50
C ALA A 143 3.61 3.90 -23.01
N ASP A 144 3.11 3.34 -21.94
CA ASP A 144 1.82 3.71 -21.33
C ASP A 144 1.94 4.93 -20.41
N TYR A 145 1.06 5.92 -20.63
CA TYR A 145 0.90 7.13 -19.83
C TYR A 145 -0.55 7.24 -19.37
N ALA A 146 -0.90 6.46 -18.36
CA ALA A 146 -2.24 6.45 -17.80
C ALA A 146 -2.45 7.65 -16.88
N LEU A 147 -3.38 8.52 -17.20
CA LEU A 147 -3.68 9.72 -16.42
C LEU A 147 -4.69 9.42 -15.34
N ARG A 148 -4.49 10.07 -14.19
CA ARG A 148 -5.47 10.11 -13.11
C ARG A 148 -5.82 11.56 -12.79
N VAL A 149 -7.10 11.84 -12.81
CA VAL A 149 -7.65 13.18 -12.64
C VAL A 149 -8.45 13.22 -11.34
N SER A 150 -8.16 14.20 -10.50
CA SER A 150 -8.91 14.50 -9.30
C SER A 150 -9.38 15.94 -9.35
N ALA A 151 -10.69 16.17 -9.30
CA ALA A 151 -11.28 17.48 -9.12
C ALA A 151 -11.87 17.56 -7.70
N TYR A 152 -11.35 18.48 -6.89
CA TYR A 152 -11.84 18.72 -5.54
C TYR A 152 -11.99 20.20 -5.27
N LYS A 153 -13.21 20.64 -5.01
CA LYS A 153 -13.54 22.09 -4.83
C LYS A 153 -13.01 22.96 -5.99
N ASP A 154 -13.26 22.51 -7.20
CA ASP A 154 -12.84 23.13 -8.47
C ASP A 154 -11.32 23.17 -8.72
N VAL A 155 -10.50 22.60 -7.82
CA VAL A 155 -9.07 22.37 -8.05
C VAL A 155 -8.91 21.04 -8.77
N ILE A 156 -8.32 21.08 -9.94
CA ILE A 156 -8.09 19.90 -10.79
C ILE A 156 -6.61 19.56 -10.73
N THR A 157 -6.32 18.36 -10.26
CA THR A 157 -4.97 17.80 -10.22
C THR A 157 -4.88 16.68 -11.26
N ILE A 158 -3.86 16.69 -12.11
CA ILE A 158 -3.60 15.65 -13.10
C ILE A 158 -2.25 15.03 -12.81
N GLY A 159 -2.24 13.71 -12.58
CA GLY A 159 -1.03 12.92 -12.41
C GLY A 159 -0.96 11.77 -13.40
N ILE A 160 0.26 11.35 -13.76
CA ILE A 160 0.52 10.18 -14.59
C ILE A 160 0.89 9.01 -13.66
N ASP A 161 0.25 7.87 -13.86
CA ASP A 161 0.46 6.66 -13.07
C ASP A 161 1.80 5.99 -13.44
N THR A 162 2.77 6.04 -12.52
CA THR A 162 4.08 5.43 -12.71
C THR A 162 4.08 3.94 -12.41
N SER A 163 3.09 3.48 -11.63
CA SER A 163 3.03 2.12 -11.09
C SER A 163 2.43 1.10 -12.08
N GLY A 164 1.38 1.49 -12.80
CA GLY A 164 0.60 0.59 -13.66
C GLY A 164 -0.42 -0.23 -12.85
N GLU A 165 -0.15 -1.48 -12.53
CA GLU A 165 -1.00 -2.23 -11.58
C GLU A 165 -0.89 -1.64 -10.17
N SER A 166 -1.95 -1.78 -9.37
CA SER A 166 -1.96 -1.29 -7.99
C SER A 166 -0.87 -1.95 -7.15
N LEU A 167 -0.21 -1.17 -6.28
CA LEU A 167 0.95 -1.63 -5.51
C LEU A 167 0.60 -2.69 -4.45
N HIS A 168 -0.68 -2.84 -4.07
CA HIS A 168 -1.07 -3.97 -3.22
C HIS A 168 -0.82 -5.32 -3.92
N LYS A 169 -0.89 -5.39 -5.25
CA LYS A 169 -0.52 -6.60 -5.99
C LYS A 169 0.99 -6.81 -5.98
N ARG A 170 1.51 -7.35 -4.87
CA ARG A 170 2.95 -7.61 -4.68
C ARG A 170 3.51 -8.66 -5.65
N GLY A 171 2.66 -9.52 -6.18
CA GLY A 171 3.04 -10.65 -7.04
C GLY A 171 3.00 -12.01 -6.33
N TYR A 172 3.08 -12.05 -5.01
CA TYR A 172 3.09 -13.31 -4.28
C TYR A 172 1.71 -13.97 -4.15
N ARG A 173 0.62 -13.18 -4.11
CA ARG A 173 -0.74 -13.70 -3.93
C ARG A 173 -1.31 -14.22 -5.23
N LYS A 174 -1.32 -15.53 -5.40
CA LYS A 174 -2.01 -16.23 -6.51
C LYS A 174 -3.22 -17.01 -6.02
N LEU A 175 -3.16 -17.51 -4.78
CA LEU A 175 -4.25 -18.22 -4.12
C LEU A 175 -4.88 -17.28 -3.11
N THR A 176 -6.19 -17.10 -3.19
CA THR A 176 -6.95 -16.17 -2.33
C THR A 176 -7.94 -16.93 -1.48
N ALA A 177 -7.97 -16.60 -0.19
CA ALA A 177 -9.15 -16.84 0.64
C ALA A 177 -10.28 -15.85 0.25
N LYS A 178 -11.48 -16.06 0.76
CA LYS A 178 -12.59 -15.11 0.56
C LYS A 178 -12.24 -13.78 1.23
N ALA A 179 -12.44 -12.66 0.51
CA ALA A 179 -12.29 -11.27 0.98
C ALA A 179 -11.01 -10.97 1.82
N PRO A 180 -9.80 -11.27 1.33
CA PRO A 180 -8.59 -11.01 2.07
C PRO A 180 -8.35 -9.51 2.21
N ILE A 181 -7.76 -9.10 3.33
CA ILE A 181 -7.24 -7.74 3.48
C ILE A 181 -6.18 -7.45 2.40
N THR A 182 -6.16 -6.21 1.87
CA THR A 182 -5.13 -5.83 0.90
C THR A 182 -3.76 -5.71 1.58
N GLU A 183 -2.71 -6.01 0.85
CA GLU A 183 -1.33 -6.01 1.34
C GLU A 183 -0.90 -4.61 1.82
N THR A 184 -1.30 -3.56 1.10
CA THR A 184 -1.03 -2.17 1.48
C THR A 184 -1.70 -1.78 2.80
N LEU A 185 -2.94 -2.24 3.03
CA LEU A 185 -3.65 -2.03 4.27
C LEU A 185 -3.01 -2.84 5.40
N ALA A 186 -2.71 -4.11 5.20
CA ALA A 186 -2.06 -4.97 6.20
C ALA A 186 -0.71 -4.38 6.63
N ALA A 187 0.12 -3.96 5.69
CA ALA A 187 1.39 -3.29 5.96
C ALA A 187 1.21 -2.00 6.79
N ALA A 188 0.24 -1.15 6.42
CA ALA A 188 -0.03 0.08 7.16
C ALA A 188 -0.53 -0.19 8.59
N LEU A 189 -1.37 -1.21 8.78
CA LEU A 189 -1.84 -1.61 10.11
C LEU A 189 -0.71 -2.16 10.97
N LEU A 190 0.18 -2.98 10.42
CA LEU A 190 1.39 -3.43 11.12
C LEU A 190 2.26 -2.24 11.56
N MET A 191 2.45 -1.24 10.72
CA MET A 191 3.21 -0.01 11.04
C MET A 191 2.55 0.84 12.13
N LEU A 192 1.25 0.71 12.39
CA LEU A 192 0.55 1.36 13.51
C LEU A 192 0.75 0.62 14.83
N THR A 193 1.17 -0.62 14.81
CA THR A 193 1.44 -1.40 16.02
C THR A 193 2.86 -1.13 16.54
N PRO A 194 3.17 -1.46 17.79
CA PRO A 194 4.54 -1.44 18.31
C PRO A 194 5.33 -2.71 17.94
N TRP A 195 4.87 -3.47 16.94
CA TRP A 195 5.58 -4.65 16.49
C TRP A 195 6.93 -4.29 15.88
N ARG A 196 7.90 -5.11 16.19
CA ARG A 196 9.24 -5.12 15.61
C ARG A 196 9.66 -6.59 15.45
N ASN A 197 10.64 -6.83 14.63
CA ASN A 197 11.17 -8.15 14.33
C ASN A 197 11.70 -8.96 15.54
N ASP A 198 11.97 -8.30 16.66
CA ASP A 198 12.34 -8.91 17.95
C ASP A 198 11.13 -9.33 18.81
N ARG A 199 9.91 -9.13 18.33
CA ARG A 199 8.68 -9.45 19.06
C ARG A 199 7.85 -10.48 18.31
N ILE A 200 7.27 -11.40 19.07
CA ILE A 200 6.35 -12.40 18.54
C ILE A 200 5.14 -11.73 17.93
N LEU A 201 4.77 -12.17 16.75
CA LEU A 201 3.53 -11.79 16.07
C LEU A 201 2.69 -13.05 15.84
N VAL A 202 1.42 -13.01 16.22
CA VAL A 202 0.47 -14.09 15.97
C VAL A 202 -0.75 -13.54 15.26
N ASP A 203 -1.14 -14.18 14.15
CA ASP A 203 -2.44 -13.97 13.49
C ASP A 203 -3.25 -15.26 13.61
N PRO A 204 -4.24 -15.34 14.56
CA PRO A 204 -5.04 -16.53 14.78
C PRO A 204 -6.16 -16.75 13.76
N PHE A 205 -6.32 -15.86 12.79
CA PHE A 205 -7.24 -15.96 11.65
C PHE A 205 -6.51 -15.56 10.38
N CYS A 206 -5.35 -16.20 10.13
CA CYS A 206 -4.40 -15.70 9.13
C CYS A 206 -4.90 -15.84 7.69
N GLY A 207 -5.89 -16.66 7.43
CA GLY A 207 -6.40 -16.88 6.09
C GLY A 207 -5.27 -17.22 5.12
N SER A 208 -5.17 -16.49 4.02
CA SER A 208 -4.09 -16.64 3.03
C SER A 208 -2.74 -16.03 3.46
N GLY A 209 -2.56 -15.67 4.73
CA GLY A 209 -1.31 -15.29 5.38
C GLY A 209 -0.89 -13.83 5.23
N THR A 210 -1.79 -12.90 4.87
CA THR A 210 -1.40 -11.53 4.49
C THR A 210 -0.63 -10.79 5.58
N PHE A 211 -1.12 -10.74 6.83
CA PHE A 211 -0.40 -10.09 7.93
C PHE A 211 0.96 -10.74 8.21
N CYS A 212 0.99 -12.08 8.24
CA CYS A 212 2.22 -12.82 8.50
C CYS A 212 3.27 -12.57 7.40
N ILE A 213 2.86 -12.58 6.12
CA ILE A 213 3.75 -12.37 4.98
C ILE A 213 4.28 -10.94 4.96
N GLU A 214 3.41 -9.92 5.09
CA GLU A 214 3.84 -8.51 5.13
C GLU A 214 4.77 -8.25 6.33
N ALA A 215 4.51 -8.84 7.51
CA ALA A 215 5.39 -8.74 8.66
C ALA A 215 6.75 -9.39 8.39
N ALA A 216 6.80 -10.60 7.83
CA ALA A 216 8.05 -11.29 7.48
C ALA A 216 8.85 -10.52 6.43
N MET A 217 8.19 -9.96 5.40
CA MET A 217 8.84 -9.09 4.42
C MET A 217 9.40 -7.82 5.06
N MET A 218 8.71 -7.25 6.06
CA MET A 218 9.22 -6.09 6.81
C MET A 218 10.44 -6.48 7.66
N ALA A 219 10.39 -7.62 8.37
CA ALA A 219 11.47 -8.11 9.20
C ALA A 219 12.73 -8.39 8.39
N ALA A 220 12.58 -9.04 7.24
CA ALA A 220 13.67 -9.37 6.32
C ALA A 220 14.06 -8.22 5.36
N ASN A 221 13.50 -7.03 5.57
CA ASN A 221 13.73 -5.84 4.73
C ASN A 221 13.54 -6.09 3.22
N ILE A 222 12.58 -6.96 2.86
CA ILE A 222 12.24 -7.29 1.47
C ILE A 222 11.35 -6.17 0.92
N ALA A 223 11.78 -5.50 -0.13
CA ALA A 223 11.02 -4.45 -0.78
C ALA A 223 9.78 -5.02 -1.49
N PRO A 224 8.57 -4.46 -1.30
CA PRO A 224 7.32 -5.05 -1.79
C PRO A 224 7.18 -5.02 -3.31
N GLY A 225 7.95 -4.18 -4.00
CA GLY A 225 7.93 -4.02 -5.45
C GLY A 225 8.95 -4.84 -6.23
N MET A 226 9.73 -5.72 -5.57
CA MET A 226 10.85 -6.42 -6.21
C MET A 226 10.43 -7.39 -7.33
N GLU A 227 9.28 -8.05 -7.17
CA GLU A 227 8.85 -9.15 -8.06
C GLU A 227 7.73 -8.70 -9.02
N ARG A 228 7.76 -7.41 -9.41
CA ARG A 228 6.73 -6.86 -10.30
C ARG A 228 7.28 -5.85 -11.30
N ASN A 229 6.51 -5.59 -12.37
CA ASN A 229 6.79 -4.55 -13.33
C ASN A 229 6.02 -3.27 -13.02
N PHE A 230 6.53 -2.13 -13.52
CA PHE A 230 5.92 -0.83 -13.37
C PHE A 230 5.75 -0.16 -14.73
N ALA A 231 4.72 0.69 -14.89
CA ALA A 231 4.48 1.41 -16.15
C ALA A 231 5.69 2.28 -16.53
N ALA A 232 6.27 2.97 -15.55
CA ALA A 232 7.40 3.87 -15.78
C ALA A 232 8.71 3.18 -16.18
N THR A 233 8.85 1.85 -16.08
CA THR A 233 10.05 1.13 -16.57
C THR A 233 10.28 1.29 -18.08
N ARG A 234 9.22 1.62 -18.82
CA ARG A 234 9.25 1.82 -20.27
C ARG A 234 9.37 3.29 -20.69
N TRP A 235 9.39 4.22 -19.74
CA TRP A 235 9.50 5.65 -20.05
C TRP A 235 10.95 6.01 -20.39
N SER A 236 11.15 6.77 -21.45
CA SER A 236 12.50 7.11 -21.92
C SER A 236 12.83 8.61 -21.83
N ASN A 237 11.82 9.48 -21.64
CA ASN A 237 12.03 10.93 -21.60
C ASN A 237 12.64 11.39 -20.27
N ILE A 238 12.11 10.87 -19.17
CA ILE A 238 12.45 11.28 -17.80
C ILE A 238 13.21 10.21 -17.03
N MET A 239 13.32 8.99 -17.60
CA MET A 239 13.86 7.82 -16.91
C MET A 239 15.05 7.26 -17.66
N ASP A 240 16.19 7.13 -16.98
CA ASP A 240 17.26 6.24 -17.41
C ASP A 240 17.03 4.85 -16.82
N LYS A 241 17.14 3.81 -17.65
CA LYS A 241 17.00 2.42 -17.21
C LYS A 241 17.99 2.03 -16.10
N THR A 242 19.15 2.68 -16.05
CA THR A 242 20.15 2.46 -15.01
C THR A 242 19.62 2.78 -13.61
N LEU A 243 18.69 3.73 -13.47
CA LEU A 243 18.05 4.05 -12.19
C LEU A 243 17.23 2.86 -11.65
N TRP A 244 16.52 2.15 -12.53
CA TRP A 244 15.79 0.93 -12.16
C TRP A 244 16.75 -0.18 -11.72
N TYR A 245 17.81 -0.44 -12.49
CA TYR A 245 18.80 -1.46 -12.14
C TYR A 245 19.48 -1.17 -10.80
N ALA A 246 19.93 0.06 -10.60
CA ALA A 246 20.53 0.47 -9.32
C ALA A 246 19.57 0.30 -8.14
N THR A 247 18.27 0.64 -8.31
CA THR A 247 17.27 0.50 -7.25
C THR A 247 16.93 -0.98 -6.97
N TYR A 248 16.87 -1.83 -8.00
CA TYR A 248 16.69 -3.27 -7.79
C TYR A 248 17.92 -3.91 -7.12
N ASP A 249 19.16 -3.47 -7.43
CA ASP A 249 20.37 -3.95 -6.78
C ASP A 249 20.40 -3.52 -5.31
N GLU A 250 20.01 -2.28 -4.99
CA GLU A 250 19.82 -1.82 -3.60
C GLU A 250 18.81 -2.73 -2.87
N ALA A 251 17.66 -3.00 -3.48
CA ALA A 251 16.63 -3.85 -2.88
C ALA A 251 17.09 -5.30 -2.66
N ARG A 252 17.86 -5.88 -3.59
CA ARG A 252 18.44 -7.22 -3.42
C ARG A 252 19.46 -7.26 -2.30
N GLY A 253 20.31 -6.24 -2.19
CA GLY A 253 21.26 -6.11 -1.09
C GLY A 253 20.57 -6.07 0.26
N LEU A 254 19.58 -5.19 0.42
CA LEU A 254 18.78 -5.08 1.64
C LEU A 254 18.06 -6.39 2.02
N LYS A 255 17.48 -7.10 1.03
CA LYS A 255 16.89 -8.42 1.24
C LYS A 255 17.92 -9.44 1.74
N SER A 256 19.09 -9.51 1.10
CA SER A 256 20.14 -10.46 1.48
C SER A 256 20.61 -10.23 2.91
N ASP A 257 20.85 -8.96 3.27
CA ASP A 257 21.33 -8.60 4.61
C ASP A 257 20.21 -8.80 5.66
N GLY A 258 18.98 -8.45 5.33
CA GLY A 258 17.82 -8.65 6.20
C GLY A 258 17.57 -10.12 6.50
N LEU A 259 17.62 -11.00 5.50
CA LEU A 259 17.48 -12.45 5.70
C LEU A 259 18.57 -13.03 6.58
N LYS A 260 19.84 -12.61 6.41
CA LYS A 260 20.96 -13.05 7.26
C LYS A 260 20.81 -12.58 8.71
N GLN A 261 20.38 -11.32 8.88
CA GLN A 261 20.32 -10.70 10.22
C GLN A 261 19.09 -11.15 11.02
N TYR A 262 17.94 -11.35 10.38
CA TYR A 262 16.65 -11.52 11.05
C TYR A 262 16.03 -12.90 10.87
N GLY A 263 16.50 -13.71 9.93
CA GLY A 263 15.93 -15.01 9.64
C GLY A 263 15.88 -15.99 10.83
N GLU A 264 16.85 -15.92 11.73
CA GLU A 264 16.93 -16.77 12.92
C GLU A 264 16.15 -16.24 14.14
N HIS A 265 15.77 -14.96 14.11
CA HIS A 265 15.18 -14.28 15.27
C HIS A 265 13.69 -13.91 15.11
N THR A 266 13.15 -14.15 13.90
CA THR A 266 11.78 -13.80 13.60
C THR A 266 10.80 -14.86 14.14
N ASP A 267 9.85 -14.47 14.98
CA ASP A 267 8.81 -15.35 15.52
C ASP A 267 7.43 -14.83 15.05
N ILE A 268 7.05 -15.27 13.86
CA ILE A 268 5.78 -14.94 13.22
C ILE A 268 4.98 -16.23 13.06
N GLN A 269 3.76 -16.24 13.59
CA GLN A 269 2.90 -17.42 13.61
C GLN A 269 1.54 -17.08 12.99
N GLY A 270 1.10 -17.87 12.03
CA GLY A 270 -0.22 -17.80 11.41
C GLY A 270 -1.04 -19.04 11.71
N TYR A 271 -2.22 -18.86 12.27
CA TYR A 271 -3.16 -19.94 12.53
C TYR A 271 -4.46 -19.73 11.76
N ASP A 272 -5.05 -20.81 11.36
CA ASP A 272 -6.41 -20.86 10.82
C ASP A 272 -6.98 -22.23 11.10
N ILE A 273 -8.30 -22.35 11.23
CA ILE A 273 -8.95 -23.65 11.40
C ILE A 273 -8.97 -24.44 10.10
N ASP A 274 -8.98 -23.75 8.95
CA ASP A 274 -9.09 -24.35 7.63
C ASP A 274 -7.69 -24.71 7.06
N PRO A 275 -7.38 -26.01 6.90
CA PRO A 275 -6.10 -26.45 6.35
C PRO A 275 -5.88 -26.08 4.88
N GLU A 276 -6.95 -25.91 4.09
CA GLU A 276 -6.85 -25.52 2.67
C GLU A 276 -6.39 -24.06 2.55
N VAL A 277 -6.91 -23.19 3.40
CA VAL A 277 -6.48 -21.79 3.45
C VAL A 277 -5.01 -21.68 3.88
N LEU A 278 -4.56 -22.53 4.81
CA LEU A 278 -3.16 -22.58 5.23
C LEU A 278 -2.24 -23.13 4.12
N TYR A 279 -2.71 -23.99 3.25
CA TYR A 279 -1.95 -24.35 2.06
C TYR A 279 -1.72 -23.11 1.19
N ALA A 280 -2.76 -22.33 0.93
CA ALA A 280 -2.62 -21.07 0.19
C ALA A 280 -1.68 -20.08 0.88
N ALA A 281 -1.71 -19.97 2.21
CA ALA A 281 -0.79 -19.12 2.98
C ALA A 281 0.68 -19.54 2.79
N ARG A 282 0.97 -20.84 2.86
CA ARG A 282 2.32 -21.38 2.66
C ARG A 282 2.84 -21.12 1.26
N GLU A 283 2.01 -21.34 0.24
CA GLU A 283 2.35 -21.08 -1.15
C GLU A 283 2.58 -19.59 -1.44
N ASN A 284 1.79 -18.71 -0.83
CA ASN A 284 1.99 -17.27 -0.95
C ASN A 284 3.28 -16.82 -0.24
N ALA A 285 3.58 -17.37 0.95
CA ALA A 285 4.81 -17.10 1.68
C ALA A 285 6.07 -17.58 0.93
N GLU A 286 5.99 -18.74 0.28
CA GLU A 286 7.05 -19.26 -0.60
C GLU A 286 7.35 -18.28 -1.74
N ARG A 287 6.31 -17.82 -2.45
CA ARG A 287 6.47 -16.84 -3.53
C ARG A 287 6.99 -15.48 -3.05
N ALA A 288 6.64 -15.08 -1.82
CA ALA A 288 7.20 -13.88 -1.21
C ALA A 288 8.64 -14.05 -0.74
N GLY A 289 9.17 -15.29 -0.73
CA GLY A 289 10.51 -15.62 -0.25
C GLY A 289 10.67 -15.50 1.26
N VAL A 290 9.59 -15.76 2.02
CA VAL A 290 9.53 -15.64 3.49
C VAL A 290 8.94 -16.88 4.17
N ARG A 291 8.85 -18.00 3.46
CA ARG A 291 8.24 -19.24 3.96
C ARG A 291 8.88 -19.73 5.27
N ASP A 292 10.18 -19.66 5.35
CA ASP A 292 10.95 -20.15 6.50
C ASP A 292 10.92 -19.20 7.71
N LEU A 293 10.40 -17.98 7.52
CA LEU A 293 10.25 -16.98 8.59
C LEU A 293 8.89 -17.06 9.30
N ILE A 294 7.98 -17.93 8.82
CA ILE A 294 6.60 -17.97 9.30
C ILE A 294 6.20 -19.40 9.65
N HIS A 295 5.70 -19.60 10.88
CA HIS A 295 5.10 -20.84 11.29
C HIS A 295 3.60 -20.84 11.02
N PHE A 296 3.12 -21.68 10.07
CA PHE A 296 1.70 -21.86 9.79
C PHE A 296 1.19 -23.19 10.34
N GLN A 297 0.13 -23.14 11.14
CA GLN A 297 -0.45 -24.34 11.75
C GLN A 297 -1.98 -24.27 11.74
N SER A 298 -2.64 -25.40 11.41
CA SER A 298 -4.08 -25.52 11.64
C SER A 298 -4.36 -25.56 13.13
N ARG A 299 -5.12 -24.56 13.61
CA ARG A 299 -5.39 -24.38 15.02
C ARG A 299 -6.64 -23.55 15.24
N ASP A 300 -7.53 -24.04 16.07
CA ASP A 300 -8.68 -23.28 16.54
C ASP A 300 -8.22 -22.14 17.48
N VAL A 301 -8.81 -20.96 17.37
CA VAL A 301 -8.53 -19.82 18.23
C VAL A 301 -8.79 -20.14 19.71
N ALA A 302 -9.75 -21.01 20.02
CA ALA A 302 -10.02 -21.48 21.38
C ALA A 302 -8.83 -22.21 22.03
N LEU A 303 -7.86 -22.66 21.25
CA LEU A 303 -6.63 -23.30 21.70
C LEU A 303 -5.42 -22.36 21.70
N LEU A 304 -5.60 -21.07 21.40
CA LEU A 304 -4.52 -20.10 21.38
C LEU A 304 -3.85 -19.99 22.75
N SER A 305 -2.56 -20.24 22.78
CA SER A 305 -1.71 -20.12 23.97
C SER A 305 -0.28 -19.86 23.52
N HIS A 306 0.49 -19.15 24.33
CA HIS A 306 1.90 -18.92 24.07
C HIS A 306 2.70 -18.79 25.37
N PRO A 307 3.88 -19.44 25.50
CA PRO A 307 4.65 -19.40 26.75
C PRO A 307 5.44 -18.11 26.96
N LYS A 308 5.73 -17.37 25.87
CA LYS A 308 6.49 -16.12 25.96
C LYS A 308 5.57 -14.92 26.23
N LYS A 309 6.10 -13.90 26.90
CA LYS A 309 5.42 -12.62 27.19
C LYS A 309 5.64 -11.59 26.10
N TYR A 310 4.89 -10.50 26.15
CA TYR A 310 5.03 -9.29 25.32
C TYR A 310 4.83 -9.50 23.81
N GLY A 311 4.15 -10.56 23.41
CA GLY A 311 3.79 -10.78 22.01
C GLY A 311 2.69 -9.83 21.52
N LEU A 312 2.39 -9.91 20.22
CA LEU A 312 1.30 -9.20 19.59
C LEU A 312 0.39 -10.16 18.82
N ILE A 313 -0.91 -9.99 18.99
CA ILE A 313 -1.92 -10.50 18.06
C ILE A 313 -2.25 -9.36 17.09
N VAL A 314 -2.17 -9.61 15.79
CA VAL A 314 -2.66 -8.70 14.75
C VAL A 314 -3.49 -9.52 13.78
N THR A 315 -4.79 -9.22 13.68
CA THR A 315 -5.69 -10.15 13.02
C THR A 315 -6.88 -9.46 12.35
N ASN A 316 -7.44 -10.15 11.33
CA ASN A 316 -8.66 -9.79 10.62
C ASN A 316 -9.64 -10.99 10.70
N PRO A 317 -10.31 -11.18 11.85
CA PRO A 317 -11.26 -12.28 12.02
C PRO A 317 -12.47 -12.13 11.11
N PRO A 318 -13.26 -13.18 10.86
CA PRO A 318 -14.54 -13.09 10.16
C PRO A 318 -15.45 -12.05 10.81
N TYR A 319 -16.24 -11.32 10.02
CA TYR A 319 -17.19 -10.32 10.50
C TYR A 319 -18.61 -10.48 9.92
N GLY A 320 -18.91 -11.71 9.42
CA GLY A 320 -20.25 -12.10 9.03
C GLY A 320 -20.73 -11.47 7.73
N GLU A 321 -19.98 -11.58 6.66
CA GLU A 321 -20.43 -11.20 5.31
C GLU A 321 -21.61 -12.05 4.84
N ARG A 322 -21.79 -13.26 5.41
CA ARG A 322 -22.90 -14.17 5.14
C ARG A 322 -23.78 -14.33 6.38
N LEU A 323 -25.07 -14.58 6.17
CA LEU A 323 -26.04 -14.79 7.24
C LEU A 323 -25.65 -15.96 8.16
N GLU A 324 -25.18 -17.07 7.58
CA GLU A 324 -24.74 -18.27 8.30
C GLU A 324 -23.50 -18.03 9.20
N GLU A 325 -22.59 -17.15 8.77
CA GLU A 325 -21.40 -16.80 9.56
C GLU A 325 -21.72 -15.91 10.77
N LYS A 326 -22.86 -15.22 10.77
CA LYS A 326 -23.21 -14.27 11.85
C LYS A 326 -23.56 -14.94 13.16
N GLU A 327 -24.09 -16.16 13.13
CA GLU A 327 -24.50 -16.89 14.33
C GLU A 327 -23.28 -17.34 15.17
N ASP A 328 -22.15 -17.64 14.52
CA ASP A 328 -20.94 -18.11 15.19
C ASP A 328 -20.02 -16.98 15.67
N LEU A 329 -20.23 -15.72 15.21
CA LEU A 329 -19.37 -14.59 15.57
C LEU A 329 -19.27 -14.34 17.09
N PRO A 330 -20.38 -14.38 17.88
CA PRO A 330 -20.33 -14.18 19.31
C PRO A 330 -19.37 -15.14 20.01
N GLU A 331 -19.44 -16.42 19.69
CA GLU A 331 -18.58 -17.44 20.30
C GLU A 331 -17.13 -17.31 19.86
N LEU A 332 -16.91 -17.02 18.57
CA LEU A 332 -15.59 -16.81 17.99
C LEU A 332 -14.84 -15.63 18.64
N TYR A 333 -15.49 -14.48 18.76
CA TYR A 333 -14.89 -13.29 19.37
C TYR A 333 -14.72 -13.44 20.87
N LYS A 334 -15.65 -14.15 21.52
CA LYS A 334 -15.50 -14.50 22.94
C LYS A 334 -14.28 -15.40 23.16
N ALA A 335 -14.11 -16.44 22.34
CA ALA A 335 -12.95 -17.32 22.43
C ALA A 335 -11.64 -16.53 22.22
N LEU A 336 -11.58 -15.64 21.23
CA LEU A 336 -10.43 -14.75 21.01
C LEU A 336 -10.15 -13.87 22.23
N GLY A 337 -11.19 -13.25 22.82
CA GLY A 337 -11.07 -12.40 24.00
C GLY A 337 -10.58 -13.16 25.23
N ASP A 338 -11.15 -14.34 25.49
CA ASP A 338 -10.77 -15.22 26.63
C ASP A 338 -9.30 -15.68 26.49
N ARG A 339 -8.87 -16.06 25.29
CA ARG A 339 -7.47 -16.46 25.03
C ARG A 339 -6.51 -15.29 25.13
N TYR A 340 -6.86 -14.12 24.60
CA TYR A 340 -6.07 -12.92 24.78
C TYR A 340 -5.88 -12.56 26.25
N ALA A 341 -6.94 -12.62 27.05
CA ALA A 341 -6.88 -12.35 28.50
C ALA A 341 -5.96 -13.31 29.27
N ALA A 342 -5.76 -14.53 28.76
CA ALA A 342 -4.85 -15.53 29.34
C ALA A 342 -3.38 -15.37 28.90
N LEU A 343 -3.07 -14.46 27.99
CA LEU A 343 -1.70 -14.20 27.52
C LEU A 343 -1.05 -13.08 28.34
N ASP A 344 0.08 -13.38 28.97
CA ASP A 344 0.81 -12.47 29.86
C ASP A 344 1.43 -11.28 29.05
N ASP A 345 0.98 -10.06 29.33
CA ASP A 345 1.54 -8.82 28.79
C ASP A 345 1.45 -8.69 27.25
N TRP A 346 0.53 -9.41 26.60
CA TRP A 346 0.32 -9.30 25.16
C TRP A 346 -0.50 -8.07 24.79
N SER A 347 -0.25 -7.55 23.57
CA SER A 347 -1.13 -6.57 22.93
C SER A 347 -1.92 -7.26 21.82
N MET A 348 -3.15 -6.83 21.60
CA MET A 348 -4.00 -7.33 20.51
C MET A 348 -4.52 -6.19 19.64
N TYR A 349 -4.47 -6.41 18.34
CA TYR A 349 -4.93 -5.48 17.31
C TYR A 349 -5.87 -6.23 16.38
N VAL A 350 -7.12 -5.77 16.32
CA VAL A 350 -8.18 -6.43 15.54
C VAL A 350 -8.77 -5.45 14.56
N ILE A 351 -8.76 -5.79 13.26
CA ILE A 351 -9.54 -5.06 12.26
C ILE A 351 -10.83 -5.81 11.99
N THR A 352 -11.97 -5.15 12.13
CA THR A 352 -13.28 -5.78 11.91
C THR A 352 -14.34 -4.76 11.51
N ALA A 353 -15.34 -5.20 10.75
CA ALA A 353 -16.56 -4.45 10.48
C ALA A 353 -17.69 -4.77 11.45
N TRP A 354 -17.52 -5.79 12.31
CA TRP A 354 -18.56 -6.21 13.23
C TRP A 354 -18.68 -5.23 14.41
N GLU A 355 -19.84 -4.60 14.54
CA GLU A 355 -20.06 -3.52 15.53
C GLU A 355 -20.06 -4.00 16.98
N ASP A 356 -20.47 -5.25 17.23
CA ASP A 356 -20.51 -5.85 18.57
C ASP A 356 -19.15 -6.43 19.04
N ALA A 357 -18.07 -6.30 18.27
CA ALA A 357 -16.78 -6.91 18.54
C ALA A 357 -16.26 -6.65 19.96
N GLU A 358 -16.28 -5.40 20.43
CA GLU A 358 -15.79 -5.05 21.78
C GLU A 358 -16.58 -5.77 22.89
N LYS A 359 -17.89 -5.94 22.72
CA LYS A 359 -18.76 -6.63 23.68
C LYS A 359 -18.34 -8.08 23.87
N TYR A 360 -18.08 -8.78 22.77
CA TYR A 360 -17.74 -10.20 22.82
C TYR A 360 -16.26 -10.47 23.07
N LEU A 361 -15.37 -9.53 22.75
CA LEU A 361 -13.97 -9.57 23.20
C LEU A 361 -13.80 -9.33 24.71
N GLY A 362 -14.89 -8.99 25.43
CA GLY A 362 -14.92 -8.90 26.88
C GLY A 362 -14.35 -7.62 27.49
N ARG A 363 -13.84 -6.68 26.67
CA ARG A 363 -13.38 -5.37 27.15
C ARG A 363 -13.44 -4.32 26.03
N LYS A 364 -13.51 -3.05 26.44
CA LYS A 364 -13.35 -1.92 25.50
C LYS A 364 -11.90 -1.79 25.05
N ALA A 365 -11.69 -1.42 23.81
CA ALA A 365 -10.37 -1.13 23.27
C ALA A 365 -9.78 0.14 23.91
N ASP A 366 -8.47 0.13 24.13
CA ASP A 366 -7.73 1.31 24.59
C ASP A 366 -7.72 2.41 23.51
N LYS A 367 -7.75 2.00 22.25
CA LYS A 367 -7.88 2.89 21.08
C LYS A 367 -8.67 2.18 19.99
N ASN A 368 -9.43 2.96 19.25
CA ASN A 368 -10.00 2.50 18.00
C ASN A 368 -9.72 3.52 16.86
N ARG A 369 -9.63 3.03 15.64
CA ARG A 369 -9.44 3.85 14.46
C ARG A 369 -10.40 3.37 13.38
N LYS A 370 -11.22 4.28 12.87
CA LYS A 370 -12.07 4.01 11.71
C LYS A 370 -11.20 3.94 10.44
N ILE A 371 -11.33 2.86 9.69
CA ILE A 371 -10.58 2.58 8.47
C ILE A 371 -11.55 2.03 7.43
N TYR A 372 -11.24 2.23 6.15
CA TYR A 372 -12.00 1.63 5.06
C TYR A 372 -11.18 0.52 4.41
N ASN A 373 -11.72 -0.70 4.39
CA ASN A 373 -11.22 -1.82 3.61
C ASN A 373 -12.04 -1.91 2.32
N GLY A 374 -11.52 -1.35 1.23
CA GLY A 374 -12.33 -1.11 0.03
C GLY A 374 -13.47 -0.12 0.32
N MET A 375 -14.72 -0.56 0.08
CA MET A 375 -15.94 0.24 0.40
C MET A 375 -16.48 -0.02 1.81
N MET A 376 -15.95 -1.01 2.50
CA MET A 376 -16.44 -1.43 3.81
C MET A 376 -15.82 -0.59 4.91
N LYS A 377 -16.68 -0.05 5.78
CA LYS A 377 -16.28 0.64 7.01
C LYS A 377 -15.87 -0.40 8.04
N THR A 378 -14.62 -0.33 8.49
CA THR A 378 -14.05 -1.18 9.53
C THR A 378 -13.51 -0.34 10.68
N TYR A 379 -13.23 -0.99 11.81
CA TYR A 379 -12.54 -0.41 12.95
C TYR A 379 -11.30 -1.23 13.26
N PHE A 380 -10.19 -0.54 13.51
CA PHE A 380 -8.96 -1.13 14.02
C PHE A 380 -8.89 -0.87 15.51
N TYR A 381 -9.25 -1.89 16.29
CA TYR A 381 -9.23 -1.87 17.73
C TYR A 381 -7.83 -2.22 18.26
N SER A 382 -7.37 -1.50 19.27
CA SER A 382 -6.07 -1.73 19.92
C SER A 382 -6.28 -2.01 21.40
N TYR A 383 -5.83 -3.17 21.83
CA TYR A 383 -5.80 -3.60 23.23
C TYR A 383 -4.34 -3.69 23.66
N LEU A 384 -3.93 -2.81 24.57
CA LEU A 384 -2.52 -2.62 24.89
C LEU A 384 -2.14 -3.49 26.09
N GLY A 385 -1.12 -4.31 25.91
CA GLY A 385 -0.39 -5.01 26.98
C GLY A 385 0.77 -4.16 27.51
N ALA A 386 1.48 -4.69 28.50
CA ALA A 386 2.65 -4.04 29.03
C ALA A 386 3.77 -3.89 27.97
N LYS A 387 4.56 -2.86 28.11
CA LYS A 387 5.76 -2.69 27.26
C LYS A 387 6.83 -3.69 27.69
N PRO A 388 7.51 -4.36 26.74
CA PRO A 388 8.66 -5.18 27.08
C PRO A 388 9.72 -4.32 27.80
N PRO A 389 10.52 -4.90 28.70
CA PRO A 389 11.66 -4.22 29.28
C PRO A 389 12.55 -3.62 28.20
N ALA A 390 13.15 -2.47 28.45
CA ALA A 390 14.10 -1.90 27.51
C ALA A 390 15.24 -2.91 27.25
N LEU A 391 15.42 -3.30 26.02
CA LEU A 391 16.60 -4.10 25.64
C LEU A 391 17.86 -3.30 26.02
N ASN A 392 18.77 -3.92 26.74
CA ASN A 392 20.09 -3.33 27.00
C ASN A 392 20.70 -2.94 25.64
N LYS A 393 21.02 -1.65 25.48
CA LYS A 393 21.55 -1.08 24.22
C LYS A 393 22.87 -1.69 23.76
N GLU A 394 23.47 -2.56 24.57
CA GLU A 394 24.72 -3.26 24.25
C GLU A 394 24.59 -4.30 23.11
N HIS A 395 23.38 -4.81 22.84
CA HIS A 395 23.12 -5.71 21.71
C HIS A 395 22.59 -5.03 20.45
N LEU A 396 22.49 -3.69 20.45
CA LEU A 396 22.04 -2.86 19.31
C LEU A 396 23.18 -2.04 18.69
N LYS A 397 24.44 -2.42 18.95
CA LYS A 397 25.57 -1.88 18.18
C LYS A 397 25.76 -2.74 16.92
N ILE A 398 24.94 -2.44 15.92
CA ILE A 398 25.29 -2.59 14.51
C ILE A 398 24.66 -1.42 13.75
#